data_09a5c41920b584c8bbf3d95b53498277
#
_entry.id   09a5c41920b584c8bbf3d95b53498277
#
_cell.length_a   1.000
_cell.length_b   1.000
_cell.length_c   1.000
_cell.angle_alpha   90.00
_cell.angle_beta   90.00
_cell.angle_gamma   90.00
#
_symmetry.space_group_name_H-M   'P 1'
#
loop_
_entity.id
_entity.type
_entity.pdbx_description
1 polymer ?
#
loop_
_entity_poly.entity_id
_entity_poly.type
_entity_poly.pdbx_seq_one_letter_code
_entity_poly.pdbx_strand_id
1 'polypeptide(L)'
;MPDLTVGKPPFLYNLNTMVIVLLYQLITSQRGKLFKGRVEKSVRTLTDLCYLCGGFILTCMTDYLNELNESQREAVLYNEGPSLVIAGAGSGKTRVLTYKIAYLLDNGYEPWSILALTFTNKAAREMKERIARQVGQERARYLWMGTFHSIFSRILRAEAEALGFTPNFTIYDATDSKSLVKTIIKEMNLDDKVYKPGMVQGRISNAKNHLVLPEAYAANAELIEADRAAKVPLLHEIYLRYWNRCRQSDAMDFDDLLLYTYLLFRTRPDICDKYAARFRYILVDEYQDTNFAQHSIVLQLTQKHQFVCVVGDDAQSIYSFRGANIDNILNFTRTYKDARLFKLEQNYRSTQTIVNAANSLIAKNRDQIQKEVFSEKDKGEPIGVFAAYSDVEEGEIVTNKIAQLHAKSGYAYHDFAILYRTNAQSRIFEEALRKRSIPYRIYGGLSFYQRKEVKDVVAYFRLAVNPHDEEAFKRVINYPARGIGNTTLGKLTEAAGRCEVSLWKVLCEPLSYGVELNKGTYTKLQGFRDLISEFVTLAREQDAYTL
;
A
#
# COMPACT_ATOMS: atom_id res chain seq x y z
N MET A 1 -11.22 -4.64 60.20
CA MET A 1 -10.94 -5.71 59.25
C MET A 1 -11.92 -5.58 58.10
N PRO A 2 -11.47 -5.18 56.95
CA PRO A 2 -12.09 -5.60 55.70
C PRO A 2 -11.04 -6.24 54.76
N ASP A 3 -11.52 -7.26 54.06
CA ASP A 3 -10.81 -8.11 53.11
C ASP A 3 -10.17 -7.34 51.95
N LEU A 4 -8.88 -7.59 51.78
CA LEU A 4 -8.16 -7.21 50.58
C LEU A 4 -8.20 -8.37 49.56
N THR A 5 -9.10 -8.29 48.58
CA THR A 5 -9.07 -9.14 47.40
C THR A 5 -7.90 -8.71 46.52
N VAL A 6 -6.88 -9.51 46.49
CA VAL A 6 -5.70 -9.36 45.64
C VAL A 6 -6.09 -9.70 44.20
N GLY A 7 -6.15 -8.70 43.33
CA GLY A 7 -6.23 -8.86 41.88
C GLY A 7 -4.95 -9.50 41.35
N LYS A 8 -5.10 -10.57 40.57
CA LYS A 8 -3.97 -11.24 39.90
C LYS A 8 -3.37 -10.30 38.82
N PRO A 9 -2.02 -10.15 38.79
CA PRO A 9 -1.38 -9.40 37.70
C PRO A 9 -1.35 -10.25 36.42
N PRO A 10 -1.36 -9.62 35.23
CA PRO A 10 -1.24 -10.33 33.97
C PRO A 10 0.20 -10.83 33.79
N PHE A 11 0.37 -12.14 33.79
CA PHE A 11 1.62 -12.80 33.48
C PHE A 11 1.94 -12.72 31.97
N LEU A 12 3.09 -12.16 31.65
CA LEU A 12 4.00 -12.63 30.61
C LEU A 12 5.36 -11.92 30.82
N TYR A 13 6.10 -12.39 31.79
CA TYR A 13 7.52 -12.10 31.88
C TYR A 13 8.25 -12.95 30.82
N ASN A 14 9.03 -12.29 29.98
CA ASN A 14 9.95 -12.91 29.05
C ASN A 14 10.88 -13.87 29.83
N LEU A 15 11.14 -15.06 29.30
CA LEU A 15 11.97 -16.10 29.94
C LEU A 15 13.31 -15.55 30.50
N ASN A 16 13.89 -14.58 29.80
CA ASN A 16 15.14 -13.92 30.19
C ASN A 16 15.02 -13.10 31.49
N THR A 17 13.90 -12.43 31.70
CA THR A 17 13.63 -11.66 32.91
C THR A 17 13.41 -12.62 34.10
N MET A 18 12.79 -13.78 33.86
CA MET A 18 12.56 -14.80 34.86
C MET A 18 13.87 -15.46 35.34
N VAL A 19 14.83 -15.69 34.41
CA VAL A 19 16.16 -16.23 34.75
C VAL A 19 16.98 -15.21 35.58
N ILE A 20 16.92 -13.92 35.23
CA ILE A 20 17.60 -12.86 35.98
C ILE A 20 17.00 -12.69 37.37
N VAL A 21 15.66 -12.74 37.49
CA VAL A 21 14.97 -12.64 38.79
C VAL A 21 15.23 -13.88 39.66
N LEU A 22 15.26 -15.08 39.08
CA LEU A 22 15.61 -16.31 39.77
C LEU A 22 17.08 -16.32 40.23
N LEU A 23 18.01 -15.85 39.44
CA LEU A 23 19.42 -15.69 39.82
C LEU A 23 19.58 -14.64 40.92
N TYR A 24 18.87 -13.51 40.87
CA TYR A 24 18.88 -12.48 41.89
C TYR A 24 18.27 -13.00 43.23
N GLN A 25 17.17 -13.75 43.17
CA GLN A 25 16.55 -14.37 44.35
C GLN A 25 17.42 -15.48 44.96
N LEU A 26 18.15 -16.26 44.15
CA LEU A 26 19.11 -17.26 44.65
C LEU A 26 20.33 -16.63 45.34
N ILE A 27 20.79 -15.49 44.86
CA ILE A 27 21.92 -14.76 45.44
C ILE A 27 21.54 -14.05 46.75
N THR A 28 20.28 -13.62 46.90
CA THR A 28 19.79 -12.85 48.05
C THR A 28 19.16 -13.70 49.16
N SER A 29 18.88 -14.99 48.91
CA SER A 29 18.27 -15.86 49.94
C SER A 29 19.29 -16.33 51.00
N GLN A 30 18.83 -16.45 52.27
CA GLN A 30 19.71 -16.88 53.37
C GLN A 30 20.32 -18.29 53.21
N ARG A 31 19.78 -19.13 52.31
CA ARG A 31 20.36 -20.43 51.92
C ARG A 31 21.52 -20.29 50.91
N GLY A 32 21.72 -19.11 50.36
CA GLY A 32 22.77 -18.82 49.38
C GLY A 32 24.18 -18.67 49.96
N LYS A 33 24.37 -18.62 51.27
CA LYS A 33 25.71 -18.49 51.89
C LYS A 33 26.66 -19.66 51.56
N LEU A 34 26.13 -20.86 51.35
CA LEU A 34 26.94 -22.02 50.96
C LEU A 34 27.23 -22.04 49.42
N PHE A 35 26.43 -21.36 48.63
CA PHE A 35 26.61 -21.31 47.17
C PHE A 35 27.54 -20.15 46.74
N LYS A 36 27.58 -19.06 47.54
CA LYS A 36 28.42 -17.89 47.28
C LYS A 36 29.91 -18.24 47.17
N GLY A 37 30.41 -19.11 48.05
CA GLY A 37 31.81 -19.54 48.07
C GLY A 37 32.21 -20.45 46.90
N ARG A 38 31.27 -21.11 46.21
CA ARG A 38 31.54 -21.92 45.02
C ARG A 38 31.39 -21.14 43.73
N VAL A 39 30.49 -20.16 43.67
CA VAL A 39 30.30 -19.30 42.51
C VAL A 39 31.43 -18.29 42.39
N GLU A 40 31.94 -17.74 43.50
CA GLU A 40 33.09 -16.82 43.53
C GLU A 40 34.41 -17.49 43.08
N LYS A 41 34.52 -18.83 43.17
CA LYS A 41 35.68 -19.55 42.64
C LYS A 41 35.59 -19.88 41.14
N SER A 42 34.39 -19.86 40.54
CA SER A 42 34.18 -20.24 39.15
C SER A 42 33.97 -19.03 38.20
N VAL A 43 33.61 -17.87 38.73
CA VAL A 43 33.35 -16.65 37.93
C VAL A 43 34.19 -15.51 38.49
N ARG A 44 35.28 -15.18 37.83
CA ARG A 44 36.26 -14.20 38.33
C ARG A 44 35.81 -12.74 38.27
N THR A 45 34.82 -12.41 37.46
CA THR A 45 34.29 -11.03 37.39
C THR A 45 32.84 -11.02 36.86
N LEU A 46 32.11 -9.92 37.13
CA LEU A 46 30.79 -9.65 36.50
C LEU A 46 30.86 -9.67 34.98
N THR A 47 32.04 -9.39 34.42
CA THR A 47 32.35 -9.44 32.98
C THR A 47 32.25 -10.86 32.44
N ASP A 48 32.66 -11.90 33.19
CA ASP A 48 32.56 -13.30 32.73
C ASP A 48 31.09 -13.77 32.70
N LEU A 49 30.25 -13.26 33.60
CA LEU A 49 28.80 -13.53 33.59
C LEU A 49 28.12 -12.82 32.40
N CYS A 50 28.54 -11.61 32.08
CA CYS A 50 28.08 -10.88 30.86
C CYS A 50 28.56 -11.55 29.57
N TYR A 51 29.77 -12.11 29.56
CA TYR A 51 30.28 -12.87 28.40
C TYR A 51 29.54 -14.20 28.20
N LEU A 52 29.22 -14.92 29.24
CA LEU A 52 28.41 -16.15 29.17
C LEU A 52 26.96 -15.86 28.78
N CYS A 53 26.33 -14.80 29.31
CA CYS A 53 25.00 -14.38 28.91
C CYS A 53 25.00 -13.75 27.49
N GLY A 54 26.02 -12.98 27.15
CA GLY A 54 26.18 -12.38 25.82
C GLY A 54 26.42 -13.43 24.73
N GLY A 55 27.22 -14.46 25.02
CA GLY A 55 27.44 -15.60 24.11
C GLY A 55 26.17 -16.43 23.87
N PHE A 56 25.33 -16.61 24.90
CA PHE A 56 24.06 -17.33 24.77
C PHE A 56 23.00 -16.49 24.04
N ILE A 57 22.99 -15.18 24.26
CA ILE A 57 22.12 -14.23 23.52
C ILE A 57 22.56 -14.13 22.07
N LEU A 58 23.86 -14.05 21.78
CA LEU A 58 24.41 -14.02 20.41
C LEU A 58 24.13 -15.33 19.65
N THR A 59 24.19 -16.50 20.32
CA THR A 59 23.90 -17.80 19.66
C THR A 59 22.40 -17.96 19.36
N CYS A 60 21.50 -17.40 20.17
CA CYS A 60 20.06 -17.44 19.90
C CYS A 60 19.60 -16.38 18.89
N MET A 61 20.35 -15.26 18.75
CA MET A 61 20.01 -14.14 17.86
C MET A 61 20.40 -14.38 16.39
N THR A 62 21.29 -15.31 16.09
CA THR A 62 21.83 -15.51 14.73
C THR A 62 21.37 -16.78 14.05
N ASP A 63 20.49 -17.58 14.67
CA ASP A 63 20.10 -18.89 14.15
C ASP A 63 19.36 -18.78 12.80
N TYR A 64 18.53 -17.74 12.63
CA TYR A 64 17.80 -17.49 11.38
C TYR A 64 18.70 -17.15 10.19
N LEU A 65 19.91 -16.60 10.39
CA LEU A 65 20.86 -16.33 9.32
C LEU A 65 21.41 -17.61 8.69
N ASN A 66 21.39 -18.72 9.43
CA ASN A 66 21.81 -20.02 8.93
C ASN A 66 20.79 -20.64 7.94
N GLU A 67 19.57 -20.14 7.92
CA GLU A 67 18.56 -20.53 6.93
C GLU A 67 18.76 -19.88 5.55
N LEU A 68 19.67 -18.89 5.44
CA LEU A 68 19.93 -18.13 4.23
C LEU A 68 21.10 -18.75 3.45
N ASN A 69 20.99 -18.78 2.13
CA ASN A 69 22.16 -19.02 1.29
C ASN A 69 23.13 -17.83 1.37
N GLU A 70 24.32 -18.00 0.81
CA GLU A 70 25.41 -17.01 0.89
C GLU A 70 24.98 -15.62 0.36
N SER A 71 24.44 -15.57 -0.86
CA SER A 71 23.98 -14.30 -1.48
C SER A 71 22.85 -13.62 -0.69
N GLN A 72 21.91 -14.39 -0.15
CA GLN A 72 20.86 -13.86 0.71
C GLN A 72 21.43 -13.31 2.02
N ARG A 73 22.38 -14.05 2.62
CA ARG A 73 23.04 -13.67 3.87
C ARG A 73 23.85 -12.37 3.69
N GLU A 74 24.64 -12.28 2.63
CA GLU A 74 25.37 -11.05 2.33
C GLU A 74 24.45 -9.83 2.17
N ALA A 75 23.33 -9.98 1.43
CA ALA A 75 22.35 -8.92 1.26
C ALA A 75 21.69 -8.50 2.59
N VAL A 76 21.46 -9.45 3.50
CA VAL A 76 20.90 -9.17 4.84
C VAL A 76 21.90 -8.46 5.74
N LEU A 77 23.17 -8.87 5.71
CA LEU A 77 24.22 -8.32 6.58
C LEU A 77 24.70 -6.92 6.17
N TYR A 78 24.61 -6.57 4.88
CA TYR A 78 25.10 -5.28 4.38
C TYR A 78 24.21 -4.11 4.84
N ASN A 79 24.72 -3.24 5.70
CA ASN A 79 24.03 -2.06 6.25
C ASN A 79 24.87 -0.78 6.20
N GLU A 80 25.90 -0.75 5.39
CA GLU A 80 26.88 0.35 5.33
C GLU A 80 26.46 1.47 4.35
N GLY A 81 25.44 1.22 3.52
CA GLY A 81 24.97 2.17 2.52
C GLY A 81 23.77 1.65 1.71
N PRO A 82 23.49 2.29 0.57
CA PRO A 82 22.39 1.89 -0.28
C PRO A 82 22.65 0.51 -0.90
N SER A 83 21.60 -0.29 -1.01
CA SER A 83 21.70 -1.63 -1.58
C SER A 83 20.55 -1.92 -2.55
N LEU A 84 20.89 -2.56 -3.66
CA LEU A 84 19.97 -3.08 -4.66
C LEU A 84 20.06 -4.61 -4.67
N VAL A 85 18.96 -5.27 -4.35
CA VAL A 85 18.85 -6.72 -4.39
C VAL A 85 18.01 -7.11 -5.62
N ILE A 86 18.69 -7.57 -6.66
CA ILE A 86 18.05 -8.12 -7.86
C ILE A 86 17.81 -9.60 -7.63
N ALA A 87 16.56 -9.99 -7.68
CA ALA A 87 16.15 -11.31 -7.22
C ALA A 87 15.20 -11.97 -8.22
N GLY A 88 15.63 -13.04 -8.84
CA GLY A 88 14.80 -13.82 -9.76
C GLY A 88 13.50 -14.30 -9.11
N ALA A 89 12.55 -14.71 -9.94
CA ALA A 89 11.30 -15.28 -9.46
C ALA A 89 11.58 -16.47 -8.51
N GLY A 90 10.93 -16.49 -7.35
CA GLY A 90 11.09 -17.59 -6.39
C GLY A 90 12.44 -17.67 -5.66
N SER A 91 13.30 -16.65 -5.76
CA SER A 91 14.62 -16.63 -5.11
C SER A 91 14.61 -16.14 -3.65
N GLY A 92 13.44 -15.84 -3.11
CA GLY A 92 13.31 -15.45 -1.69
C GLY A 92 13.42 -13.95 -1.43
N LYS A 93 13.02 -13.07 -2.37
CA LYS A 93 12.93 -11.60 -2.18
C LYS A 93 12.38 -11.19 -0.81
N THR A 94 11.17 -11.63 -0.52
CA THR A 94 10.49 -11.32 0.75
C THR A 94 11.23 -11.90 1.96
N ARG A 95 11.95 -13.02 1.81
CA ARG A 95 12.75 -13.62 2.87
C ARG A 95 13.91 -12.70 3.22
N VAL A 96 14.65 -12.21 2.24
CA VAL A 96 15.76 -11.28 2.46
C VAL A 96 15.27 -10.01 3.17
N LEU A 97 14.14 -9.42 2.73
CA LEU A 97 13.59 -8.23 3.40
C LEU A 97 13.17 -8.50 4.86
N THR A 98 12.48 -9.61 5.11
CA THR A 98 12.05 -9.97 6.48
C THR A 98 13.23 -10.20 7.40
N TYR A 99 14.24 -10.92 6.93
CA TYR A 99 15.43 -11.22 7.71
C TYR A 99 16.34 -10.00 7.88
N LYS A 100 16.39 -9.11 6.89
CA LYS A 100 17.07 -7.82 7.03
C LYS A 100 16.43 -6.94 8.09
N ILE A 101 15.10 -6.88 8.15
CA ILE A 101 14.40 -6.15 9.23
C ILE A 101 14.71 -6.77 10.59
N ALA A 102 14.68 -8.11 10.70
CA ALA A 102 15.05 -8.78 11.93
C ALA A 102 16.49 -8.45 12.35
N TYR A 103 17.42 -8.51 11.41
CA TYR A 103 18.82 -8.17 11.63
C TYR A 103 19.02 -6.71 12.07
N LEU A 104 18.35 -5.76 11.43
CA LEU A 104 18.38 -4.35 11.84
C LEU A 104 17.90 -4.17 13.28
N LEU A 105 16.78 -4.80 13.64
CA LEU A 105 16.22 -4.75 14.99
C LEU A 105 17.19 -5.35 16.04
N ASP A 106 17.88 -6.44 15.69
CA ASP A 106 18.86 -7.09 16.56
C ASP A 106 20.16 -6.27 16.70
N ASN A 107 20.45 -5.42 15.71
CA ASN A 107 21.57 -4.47 15.74
C ASN A 107 21.19 -3.09 16.28
N GLY A 108 20.13 -2.98 17.07
CA GLY A 108 19.79 -1.78 17.83
C GLY A 108 19.02 -0.71 17.06
N TYR A 109 18.47 -1.05 15.87
CA TYR A 109 17.49 -0.18 15.24
C TYR A 109 16.15 -0.30 15.97
N GLU A 110 15.57 0.83 16.30
CA GLU A 110 14.26 0.86 16.93
C GLU A 110 13.16 0.57 15.88
N PRO A 111 12.11 -0.20 16.22
CA PRO A 111 11.07 -0.57 15.26
C PRO A 111 10.45 0.62 14.53
N TRP A 112 10.24 1.74 15.23
CA TRP A 112 9.67 2.95 14.63
C TRP A 112 10.63 3.74 13.73
N SER A 113 11.92 3.37 13.72
CA SER A 113 12.95 3.95 12.85
C SER A 113 13.14 3.19 11.54
N ILE A 114 12.42 2.09 11.34
CA ILE A 114 12.46 1.30 10.12
C ILE A 114 11.17 1.54 9.32
N LEU A 115 11.34 1.98 8.07
CA LEU A 115 10.26 2.13 7.11
C LEU A 115 10.34 1.01 6.05
N ALA A 116 9.31 0.17 5.97
CA ALA A 116 9.21 -0.88 4.96
C ALA A 116 8.00 -0.67 4.05
N LEU A 117 8.27 -0.44 2.77
CA LEU A 117 7.28 -0.14 1.74
C LEU A 117 7.11 -1.33 0.81
N THR A 118 5.86 -1.65 0.47
CA THR A 118 5.52 -2.69 -0.50
C THR A 118 4.37 -2.24 -1.39
N PHE A 119 4.04 -3.05 -2.40
CA PHE A 119 3.05 -2.67 -3.42
C PHE A 119 1.60 -3.01 -3.02
N THR A 120 1.36 -4.08 -2.24
CA THR A 120 0.01 -4.52 -1.88
C THR A 120 -0.19 -4.67 -0.38
N ASN A 121 -1.42 -4.39 0.08
CA ASN A 121 -1.79 -4.58 1.50
C ASN A 121 -1.66 -6.05 1.94
N LYS A 122 -1.86 -7.01 1.01
CA LYS A 122 -1.66 -8.43 1.29
C LYS A 122 -0.18 -8.72 1.57
N ALA A 123 0.73 -8.24 0.71
CA ALA A 123 2.17 -8.40 0.90
C ALA A 123 2.63 -7.76 2.22
N ALA A 124 2.16 -6.54 2.52
CA ALA A 124 2.46 -5.86 3.78
C ALA A 124 2.04 -6.69 5.01
N ARG A 125 0.86 -7.29 4.98
CA ARG A 125 0.35 -8.15 6.06
C ARG A 125 1.18 -9.41 6.23
N GLU A 126 1.40 -10.16 5.14
CA GLU A 126 2.20 -11.37 5.16
C GLU A 126 3.63 -11.13 5.64
N MET A 127 4.24 -10.03 5.19
CA MET A 127 5.58 -9.64 5.62
C MET A 127 5.60 -9.31 7.11
N LYS A 128 4.62 -8.55 7.61
CA LYS A 128 4.50 -8.22 9.03
C LYS A 128 4.31 -9.45 9.91
N GLU A 129 3.50 -10.41 9.46
CA GLU A 129 3.32 -11.70 10.16
C GLU A 129 4.61 -12.53 10.21
N ARG A 130 5.38 -12.55 9.11
CA ARG A 130 6.67 -13.25 9.06
C ARG A 130 7.69 -12.61 10.00
N ILE A 131 7.77 -11.28 10.01
CA ILE A 131 8.65 -10.54 10.93
C ILE A 131 8.24 -10.80 12.38
N ALA A 132 6.94 -10.77 12.69
CA ALA A 132 6.44 -11.04 14.04
C ALA A 132 6.79 -12.45 14.56
N ARG A 133 6.92 -13.44 13.68
CA ARG A 133 7.39 -14.77 14.04
C ARG A 133 8.88 -14.79 14.41
N GLN A 134 9.70 -13.94 13.78
CA GLN A 134 11.14 -13.87 14.01
C GLN A 134 11.51 -13.04 15.24
N VAL A 135 10.90 -11.85 15.38
CA VAL A 135 11.31 -10.86 16.39
C VAL A 135 10.29 -10.63 17.50
N GLY A 136 9.16 -11.33 17.43
CA GLY A 136 8.04 -11.17 18.37
C GLY A 136 7.02 -10.11 17.97
N GLN A 137 5.77 -10.30 18.42
CA GLN A 137 4.62 -9.45 18.09
C GLN A 137 4.80 -8.00 18.55
N GLU A 138 5.35 -7.81 19.75
CA GLU A 138 5.58 -6.50 20.35
C GLU A 138 6.48 -5.62 19.49
N ARG A 139 7.63 -6.13 19.06
CA ARG A 139 8.57 -5.38 18.20
C ARG A 139 7.97 -5.10 16.82
N ALA A 140 7.32 -6.11 16.22
CA ALA A 140 6.73 -5.99 14.89
C ALA A 140 5.56 -4.97 14.83
N ARG A 141 4.88 -4.72 15.95
CA ARG A 141 3.74 -3.79 16.04
C ARG A 141 4.13 -2.36 15.70
N TYR A 142 5.30 -1.92 16.11
CA TYR A 142 5.76 -0.53 15.99
C TYR A 142 6.52 -0.22 14.69
N LEU A 143 6.73 -1.23 13.82
CA LEU A 143 7.31 -1.02 12.51
C LEU A 143 6.40 -0.15 11.63
N TRP A 144 7.01 0.81 10.94
CA TRP A 144 6.32 1.52 9.87
C TRP A 144 6.35 0.68 8.59
N MET A 145 5.32 -0.15 8.43
CA MET A 145 5.20 -1.07 7.32
C MET A 145 3.83 -0.99 6.67
N GLY A 146 3.82 -0.85 5.36
CA GLY A 146 2.59 -0.74 4.58
C GLY A 146 2.84 -0.52 3.09
N THR A 147 1.76 -0.25 2.37
CA THR A 147 1.89 0.26 0.99
C THR A 147 2.29 1.74 1.01
N PHE A 148 2.90 2.22 -0.08
CA PHE A 148 3.23 3.64 -0.25
C PHE A 148 2.04 4.53 0.12
N HIS A 149 0.88 4.28 -0.45
CA HIS A 149 -0.32 5.06 -0.20
C HIS A 149 -0.77 5.04 1.27
N SER A 150 -0.72 3.87 1.94
CA SER A 150 -1.13 3.76 3.34
C SER A 150 -0.21 4.50 4.31
N ILE A 151 1.09 4.45 4.05
CA ILE A 151 2.09 5.15 4.87
C ILE A 151 2.02 6.66 4.62
N PHE A 152 1.96 7.07 3.36
CA PHE A 152 1.95 8.49 3.01
C PHE A 152 0.63 9.18 3.35
N SER A 153 -0.52 8.51 3.23
CA SER A 153 -1.77 9.05 3.76
C SER A 153 -1.71 9.29 5.27
N ARG A 154 -1.03 8.44 6.02
CA ARG A 154 -0.81 8.65 7.46
C ARG A 154 0.07 9.86 7.75
N ILE A 155 1.12 10.08 6.96
CA ILE A 155 1.98 11.27 7.06
C ILE A 155 1.17 12.52 6.69
N LEU A 156 0.46 12.49 5.56
CA LEU A 156 -0.36 13.61 5.10
C LEU A 156 -1.44 14.01 6.12
N ARG A 157 -2.08 13.04 6.79
CA ARG A 157 -3.04 13.37 7.86
C ARG A 157 -2.39 14.07 9.06
N ALA A 158 -1.16 13.67 9.41
CA ALA A 158 -0.43 14.30 10.52
C ALA A 158 0.06 15.71 10.17
N GLU A 159 0.31 16.00 8.90
CA GLU A 159 0.86 17.28 8.42
C GLU A 159 -0.12 18.02 7.49
N ALA A 160 -1.41 17.70 7.53
CA ALA A 160 -2.42 18.19 6.59
C ALA A 160 -2.48 19.71 6.50
N GLU A 161 -2.41 20.39 7.64
CA GLU A 161 -2.47 21.86 7.76
C GLU A 161 -1.35 22.55 6.98
N ALA A 162 -0.16 21.94 6.90
CA ALA A 162 0.97 22.47 6.13
C ALA A 162 0.69 22.56 4.62
N LEU A 163 -0.30 21.80 4.13
CA LEU A 163 -0.75 21.76 2.74
C LEU A 163 -2.10 22.47 2.52
N GLY A 164 -2.73 22.98 3.58
CA GLY A 164 -4.04 23.63 3.55
C GLY A 164 -5.22 22.65 3.47
N PHE A 165 -5.04 21.42 3.97
CA PHE A 165 -6.08 20.41 4.16
C PHE A 165 -6.38 20.22 5.65
N THR A 166 -7.53 19.59 5.96
CA THR A 166 -7.79 19.11 7.31
C THR A 166 -7.22 17.70 7.51
N PRO A 167 -6.95 17.27 8.75
CA PRO A 167 -6.56 15.89 9.02
C PRO A 167 -7.60 14.85 8.57
N ASN A 168 -8.83 15.29 8.37
CA ASN A 168 -9.99 14.47 8.01
C ASN A 168 -10.30 14.48 6.50
N PHE A 169 -9.37 14.93 5.65
CA PHE A 169 -9.59 14.95 4.22
C PHE A 169 -10.07 13.60 3.69
N THR A 170 -10.96 13.63 2.71
CA THR A 170 -11.49 12.43 2.07
C THR A 170 -10.51 11.88 1.04
N ILE A 171 -10.41 10.57 0.91
CA ILE A 171 -9.67 9.91 -0.18
C ILE A 171 -10.68 9.43 -1.22
N TYR A 172 -10.67 10.04 -2.41
CA TYR A 172 -11.52 9.66 -3.53
C TYR A 172 -11.03 8.38 -4.20
N ASP A 173 -11.96 7.44 -4.43
CA ASP A 173 -11.65 6.29 -5.27
C ASP A 173 -11.73 6.62 -6.77
N ALA A 174 -11.38 5.66 -7.63
CA ALA A 174 -11.42 5.86 -9.08
C ALA A 174 -12.83 6.18 -9.62
N THR A 175 -13.90 5.76 -8.92
CA THR A 175 -15.29 6.06 -9.30
C THR A 175 -15.63 7.51 -8.95
N ASP A 176 -15.25 7.96 -7.75
CA ASP A 176 -15.44 9.33 -7.29
C ASP A 176 -14.70 10.31 -8.21
N SER A 177 -13.42 10.05 -8.47
CA SER A 177 -12.59 10.86 -9.38
C SER A 177 -13.18 10.94 -10.79
N LYS A 178 -13.64 9.81 -11.33
CA LYS A 178 -14.29 9.77 -12.64
C LYS A 178 -15.60 10.54 -12.67
N SER A 179 -16.38 10.48 -11.58
CA SER A 179 -17.65 11.21 -11.42
C SER A 179 -17.39 12.72 -11.41
N LEU A 180 -16.40 13.19 -10.67
CA LEU A 180 -16.01 14.58 -10.61
C LEU A 180 -15.53 15.09 -12.00
N VAL A 181 -14.65 14.34 -12.67
CA VAL A 181 -14.23 14.67 -14.04
C VAL A 181 -15.42 14.77 -15.00
N LYS A 182 -16.37 13.84 -14.92
CA LYS A 182 -17.60 13.89 -15.74
C LYS A 182 -18.43 15.14 -15.45
N THR A 183 -18.53 15.55 -14.19
CA THR A 183 -19.22 16.77 -13.79
C THR A 183 -18.55 18.02 -14.41
N ILE A 184 -17.23 18.10 -14.33
CA ILE A 184 -16.44 19.24 -14.88
C ILE A 184 -16.60 19.32 -16.41
N ILE A 185 -16.52 18.19 -17.12
CA ILE A 185 -16.72 18.12 -18.58
C ILE A 185 -18.10 18.68 -18.96
N LYS A 186 -19.14 18.31 -18.18
CA LYS A 186 -20.50 18.82 -18.38
C LYS A 186 -20.63 20.32 -18.11
N GLU A 187 -20.04 20.81 -17.03
CA GLU A 187 -20.02 22.25 -16.66
C GLU A 187 -19.30 23.11 -17.72
N MET A 188 -18.28 22.56 -18.34
CA MET A 188 -17.56 23.19 -19.44
C MET A 188 -18.29 23.08 -20.80
N ASN A 189 -19.47 22.46 -20.84
CA ASN A 189 -20.25 22.18 -22.06
C ASN A 189 -19.43 21.41 -23.13
N LEU A 190 -18.54 20.50 -22.70
CA LEU A 190 -17.74 19.68 -23.59
C LEU A 190 -18.45 18.36 -23.92
N ASP A 191 -18.20 17.84 -25.13
CA ASP A 191 -18.76 16.56 -25.59
C ASP A 191 -18.06 15.39 -24.84
N ASP A 192 -18.82 14.63 -24.05
CA ASP A 192 -18.33 13.48 -23.27
C ASP A 192 -17.92 12.27 -24.15
N LYS A 193 -18.27 12.26 -25.43
CA LYS A 193 -17.78 11.26 -26.39
C LYS A 193 -16.35 11.57 -26.83
N VAL A 194 -15.99 12.85 -26.89
CA VAL A 194 -14.63 13.34 -27.18
C VAL A 194 -13.80 13.32 -25.91
N TYR A 195 -14.24 14.02 -24.89
CA TYR A 195 -13.62 14.07 -23.56
C TYR A 195 -14.12 12.91 -22.69
N LYS A 196 -13.81 11.67 -23.06
CA LYS A 196 -14.25 10.50 -22.28
C LYS A 196 -13.73 10.58 -20.84
N PRO A 197 -14.59 10.60 -19.80
CA PRO A 197 -14.16 10.82 -18.42
C PRO A 197 -13.04 9.88 -17.94
N GLY A 198 -13.06 8.62 -18.38
CA GLY A 198 -12.01 7.66 -18.02
C GLY A 198 -10.66 7.95 -18.71
N MET A 199 -10.66 8.45 -19.93
CA MET A 199 -9.45 8.86 -20.65
C MET A 199 -8.86 10.13 -20.00
N VAL A 200 -9.69 11.12 -19.73
CA VAL A 200 -9.28 12.37 -19.06
C VAL A 200 -8.68 12.06 -17.68
N GLN A 201 -9.37 11.25 -16.87
CA GLN A 201 -8.87 10.79 -15.58
C GLN A 201 -7.51 10.10 -15.71
N GLY A 202 -7.34 9.21 -16.69
CA GLY A 202 -6.07 8.52 -16.94
C GLY A 202 -4.93 9.47 -17.29
N ARG A 203 -5.18 10.54 -18.04
CA ARG A 203 -4.17 11.56 -18.35
C ARG A 203 -3.81 12.43 -17.14
N ILE A 204 -4.79 12.81 -16.32
CA ILE A 204 -4.57 13.51 -15.06
C ILE A 204 -3.73 12.64 -14.12
N SER A 205 -4.10 11.37 -13.96
CA SER A 205 -3.36 10.39 -13.16
C SER A 205 -1.91 10.27 -13.64
N ASN A 206 -1.70 10.15 -14.95
CA ASN A 206 -0.34 10.09 -15.52
C ASN A 206 0.47 11.36 -15.21
N ALA A 207 -0.11 12.55 -15.34
CA ALA A 207 0.55 13.80 -15.00
C ALA A 207 0.95 13.84 -13.52
N LYS A 208 0.05 13.49 -12.60
CA LYS A 208 0.32 13.42 -11.16
C LYS A 208 1.43 12.43 -10.82
N ASN A 209 1.43 11.24 -11.43
CA ASN A 209 2.46 10.23 -11.24
C ASN A 209 3.85 10.65 -11.74
N HIS A 210 3.90 11.62 -12.68
CA HIS A 210 5.13 12.29 -13.13
C HIS A 210 5.38 13.62 -12.41
N LEU A 211 4.66 13.92 -11.33
CA LEU A 211 4.80 15.13 -10.52
C LEU A 211 4.54 16.44 -11.31
N VAL A 212 3.72 16.37 -12.36
CA VAL A 212 3.35 17.52 -13.17
C VAL A 212 2.07 18.15 -12.62
N LEU A 213 2.20 19.35 -12.03
CA LEU A 213 1.09 20.15 -11.52
C LEU A 213 0.26 20.79 -12.67
N PRO A 214 -0.98 21.21 -12.42
CA PRO A 214 -1.83 21.81 -13.47
C PRO A 214 -1.18 22.99 -14.18
N GLU A 215 -0.49 23.88 -13.48
CA GLU A 215 0.19 25.03 -14.05
C GLU A 215 1.38 24.61 -14.93
N ALA A 216 2.15 23.62 -14.46
CA ALA A 216 3.27 23.06 -15.22
C ALA A 216 2.77 22.28 -16.44
N TYR A 217 1.62 21.62 -16.34
CA TYR A 217 0.98 20.94 -17.47
C TYR A 217 0.58 21.95 -18.56
N ALA A 218 -0.08 23.04 -18.18
CA ALA A 218 -0.51 24.10 -19.09
C ALA A 218 0.67 24.82 -19.76
N ALA A 219 1.82 24.90 -19.08
CA ALA A 219 3.05 25.50 -19.61
C ALA A 219 3.89 24.55 -20.48
N ASN A 220 3.59 23.25 -20.50
CA ASN A 220 4.34 22.25 -21.26
C ASN A 220 3.82 22.14 -22.69
N ALA A 221 4.58 22.68 -23.65
CA ALA A 221 4.20 22.70 -25.07
C ALA A 221 3.99 21.29 -25.67
N GLU A 222 4.78 20.29 -25.26
CA GLU A 222 4.67 18.92 -25.75
C GLU A 222 3.36 18.26 -25.29
N LEU A 223 2.98 18.46 -24.03
CA LEU A 223 1.72 17.93 -23.48
C LEU A 223 0.51 18.60 -24.15
N ILE A 224 0.55 19.92 -24.34
CA ILE A 224 -0.52 20.67 -25.01
C ILE A 224 -0.66 20.24 -26.48
N GLU A 225 0.45 20.03 -27.18
CA GLU A 225 0.40 19.56 -28.59
C GLU A 225 -0.11 18.12 -28.67
N ALA A 226 0.30 17.24 -27.76
CA ALA A 226 -0.24 15.89 -27.66
C ALA A 226 -1.76 15.87 -27.37
N ASP A 227 -2.26 16.83 -26.58
CA ASP A 227 -3.69 16.98 -26.32
C ASP A 227 -4.44 17.50 -27.54
N ARG A 228 -3.87 18.44 -28.31
CA ARG A 228 -4.43 18.90 -29.60
C ARG A 228 -4.50 17.77 -30.60
N ALA A 229 -3.43 17.01 -30.76
CA ALA A 229 -3.39 15.85 -31.66
C ALA A 229 -4.43 14.79 -31.28
N ALA A 230 -4.68 14.62 -29.96
CA ALA A 230 -5.71 13.74 -29.44
C ALA A 230 -7.14 14.35 -29.48
N LYS A 231 -7.32 15.53 -30.02
CA LYS A 231 -8.59 16.30 -30.11
C LYS A 231 -9.21 16.67 -28.77
N VAL A 232 -8.36 16.84 -27.71
CA VAL A 232 -8.79 17.25 -26.36
C VAL A 232 -8.00 18.45 -25.84
N PRO A 233 -7.94 19.59 -26.60
CA PRO A 233 -7.07 20.72 -26.27
C PRO A 233 -7.34 21.40 -24.93
N LEU A 234 -8.54 21.22 -24.36
CA LEU A 234 -8.93 21.81 -23.07
C LEU A 234 -8.65 20.89 -21.86
N LEU A 235 -7.86 19.81 -22.04
CA LEU A 235 -7.58 18.88 -20.96
C LEU A 235 -6.84 19.55 -19.79
N HIS A 236 -5.95 20.48 -20.05
CA HIS A 236 -5.25 21.27 -19.04
C HIS A 236 -6.21 22.09 -18.17
N GLU A 237 -7.28 22.66 -18.75
CA GLU A 237 -8.32 23.38 -18.00
C GLU A 237 -9.15 22.42 -17.13
N ILE A 238 -9.48 21.25 -17.66
CA ILE A 238 -10.18 20.21 -16.89
C ILE A 238 -9.31 19.78 -15.71
N TYR A 239 -8.00 19.61 -15.90
CA TYR A 239 -7.08 19.25 -14.83
C TYR A 239 -7.02 20.33 -13.74
N LEU A 240 -6.91 21.60 -14.11
CA LEU A 240 -6.91 22.70 -13.15
C LEU A 240 -8.22 22.76 -12.34
N ARG A 241 -9.38 22.63 -13.01
CA ARG A 241 -10.69 22.60 -12.35
C ARG A 241 -10.83 21.40 -11.42
N TYR A 242 -10.36 20.22 -11.85
CA TYR A 242 -10.35 19.01 -11.05
C TYR A 242 -9.51 19.20 -9.75
N TRP A 243 -8.31 19.73 -9.89
CA TRP A 243 -7.42 20.06 -8.79
C TRP A 243 -8.09 21.00 -7.77
N ASN A 244 -8.66 22.11 -8.24
CA ASN A 244 -9.32 23.07 -7.38
C ASN A 244 -10.55 22.49 -6.68
N ARG A 245 -11.35 21.68 -7.37
CA ARG A 245 -12.54 21.01 -6.79
C ARG A 245 -12.16 19.99 -5.73
N CYS A 246 -11.11 19.24 -5.92
CA CYS A 246 -10.60 18.35 -4.87
C CYS A 246 -10.20 19.15 -3.62
N ARG A 247 -9.49 20.27 -3.77
CA ARG A 247 -9.13 21.13 -2.64
C ARG A 247 -10.35 21.75 -1.94
N GLN A 248 -11.32 22.26 -2.70
CA GLN A 248 -12.59 22.81 -2.15
C GLN A 248 -13.39 21.76 -1.36
N SER A 249 -13.29 20.51 -1.77
CA SER A 249 -13.96 19.36 -1.14
C SER A 249 -13.18 18.77 0.03
N ASP A 250 -12.03 19.34 0.40
CA ASP A 250 -11.08 18.74 1.35
C ASP A 250 -10.84 17.27 1.01
N ALA A 251 -10.46 17.00 -0.24
CA ALA A 251 -10.32 15.65 -0.78
C ALA A 251 -9.04 15.49 -1.59
N MET A 252 -8.50 14.29 -1.55
CA MET A 252 -7.36 13.83 -2.37
C MET A 252 -7.75 12.53 -3.08
N ASP A 253 -7.34 12.36 -4.34
CA ASP A 253 -7.40 11.02 -4.97
C ASP A 253 -6.15 10.18 -4.60
N PHE A 254 -6.07 8.96 -5.12
CA PHE A 254 -4.93 8.08 -4.83
C PHE A 254 -3.60 8.65 -5.32
N ASP A 255 -3.59 9.30 -6.49
CA ASP A 255 -2.37 9.88 -7.05
C ASP A 255 -1.95 11.13 -6.25
N ASP A 256 -2.91 11.87 -5.71
CA ASP A 256 -2.66 13.01 -4.83
C ASP A 256 -1.92 12.61 -3.55
N LEU A 257 -2.15 11.42 -3.01
CA LEU A 257 -1.42 10.96 -1.83
C LEU A 257 0.10 10.91 -2.06
N LEU A 258 0.52 10.58 -3.27
CA LEU A 258 1.93 10.59 -3.66
C LEU A 258 2.39 12.02 -4.00
N LEU A 259 1.64 12.71 -4.83
CA LEU A 259 1.98 14.05 -5.28
C LEU A 259 2.09 15.04 -4.11
N TYR A 260 1.11 15.08 -3.21
CA TYR A 260 1.15 15.96 -2.04
C TYR A 260 2.23 15.55 -1.03
N THR A 261 2.58 14.28 -0.89
CA THR A 261 3.72 13.87 -0.06
C THR A 261 5.02 14.40 -0.64
N TYR A 262 5.21 14.28 -1.96
CA TYR A 262 6.38 14.85 -2.63
C TYR A 262 6.43 16.38 -2.46
N LEU A 263 5.31 17.07 -2.67
CA LEU A 263 5.21 18.53 -2.50
C LEU A 263 5.47 18.97 -1.06
N LEU A 264 4.92 18.25 -0.08
CA LEU A 264 5.15 18.51 1.34
C LEU A 264 6.65 18.49 1.65
N PHE A 265 7.34 17.42 1.25
CA PHE A 265 8.78 17.29 1.53
C PHE A 265 9.63 18.30 0.75
N ARG A 266 9.19 18.70 -0.45
CA ARG A 266 9.87 19.72 -1.25
C ARG A 266 9.68 21.14 -0.71
N THR A 267 8.46 21.49 -0.27
CA THR A 267 8.12 22.86 0.18
C THR A 267 8.37 23.08 1.66
N ARG A 268 8.43 22.00 2.45
CA ARG A 268 8.68 22.03 3.90
C ARG A 268 9.87 21.10 4.23
N PRO A 269 11.11 21.58 4.01
CA PRO A 269 12.32 20.80 4.32
C PRO A 269 12.40 20.40 5.80
N ASP A 270 11.86 21.20 6.71
CA ASP A 270 11.74 20.90 8.14
C ASP A 270 10.92 19.62 8.41
N ILE A 271 9.82 19.44 7.69
CA ILE A 271 9.00 18.24 7.78
C ILE A 271 9.71 17.05 7.12
N CYS A 272 10.33 17.26 5.96
CA CYS A 272 11.15 16.22 5.32
C CYS A 272 12.25 15.71 6.26
N ASP A 273 12.98 16.61 6.90
CA ASP A 273 14.05 16.30 7.85
C ASP A 273 13.54 15.56 9.08
N LYS A 274 12.36 15.93 9.60
CA LYS A 274 11.69 15.23 10.69
C LYS A 274 11.47 13.75 10.36
N TYR A 275 10.97 13.44 9.16
CA TYR A 275 10.70 12.06 8.74
C TYR A 275 11.97 11.33 8.29
N ALA A 276 12.93 11.99 7.64
CA ALA A 276 14.22 11.42 7.30
C ALA A 276 15.03 11.04 8.57
N ALA A 277 15.02 11.89 9.60
CA ALA A 277 15.65 11.59 10.89
C ALA A 277 14.95 10.44 11.62
N ARG A 278 13.62 10.34 11.49
CA ARG A 278 12.83 9.25 12.07
C ARG A 278 13.12 7.92 11.39
N PHE A 279 13.11 7.88 10.05
CA PHE A 279 13.27 6.67 9.26
C PHE A 279 14.76 6.43 8.95
N ARG A 280 15.48 5.92 9.93
CA ARG A 280 16.92 5.66 9.84
C ARG A 280 17.28 4.57 8.81
N TYR A 281 16.34 3.69 8.47
CA TYR A 281 16.51 2.67 7.42
C TYR A 281 15.22 2.50 6.63
N ILE A 282 15.32 2.55 5.30
CA ILE A 282 14.17 2.40 4.39
C ILE A 282 14.34 1.14 3.55
N LEU A 283 13.31 0.31 3.52
CA LEU A 283 13.24 -0.90 2.69
C LEU A 283 12.08 -0.79 1.72
N VAL A 284 12.33 -1.15 0.47
CA VAL A 284 11.29 -1.13 -0.58
C VAL A 284 11.24 -2.47 -1.30
N ASP A 285 10.08 -3.13 -1.28
CA ASP A 285 9.81 -4.36 -2.03
C ASP A 285 9.20 -4.05 -3.40
N GLU A 286 9.39 -4.96 -4.35
CA GLU A 286 8.89 -4.88 -5.73
C GLU A 286 9.24 -3.52 -6.41
N TYR A 287 10.48 -3.10 -6.25
CA TYR A 287 10.92 -1.76 -6.66
C TYR A 287 10.78 -1.49 -8.17
N GLN A 288 10.78 -2.52 -9.02
CA GLN A 288 10.53 -2.44 -10.46
C GLN A 288 9.13 -1.93 -10.81
N ASP A 289 8.17 -2.01 -9.87
CA ASP A 289 6.80 -1.56 -10.06
C ASP A 289 6.53 -0.14 -9.54
N THR A 290 7.57 0.54 -9.03
CA THR A 290 7.45 1.92 -8.55
C THR A 290 7.30 2.90 -9.70
N ASN A 291 6.44 3.92 -9.49
CA ASN A 291 6.34 5.07 -10.40
C ASN A 291 7.35 6.16 -10.02
N PHE A 292 7.44 7.20 -10.86
CA PHE A 292 8.37 8.31 -10.67
C PHE A 292 8.13 9.06 -9.33
N ALA A 293 6.87 9.28 -8.94
CA ALA A 293 6.54 9.95 -7.69
C ALA A 293 7.03 9.14 -6.46
N GLN A 294 6.78 7.82 -6.43
CA GLN A 294 7.23 6.93 -5.36
C GLN A 294 8.76 6.93 -5.23
N HIS A 295 9.45 6.79 -6.35
CA HIS A 295 10.92 6.86 -6.39
C HIS A 295 11.42 8.20 -5.84
N SER A 296 10.85 9.34 -6.30
CA SER A 296 11.24 10.68 -5.88
C SER A 296 11.05 10.91 -4.38
N ILE A 297 9.97 10.38 -3.78
CA ILE A 297 9.74 10.48 -2.33
C ILE A 297 10.80 9.68 -1.55
N VAL A 298 11.14 8.47 -2.02
CA VAL A 298 12.21 7.66 -1.39
C VAL A 298 13.54 8.41 -1.45
N LEU A 299 13.86 9.05 -2.58
CA LEU A 299 15.07 9.87 -2.73
C LEU A 299 15.10 11.03 -1.72
N GLN A 300 14.00 11.78 -1.58
CA GLN A 300 13.92 12.89 -0.61
C GLN A 300 14.20 12.41 0.82
N LEU A 301 13.61 11.28 1.23
CA LEU A 301 13.78 10.74 2.58
C LEU A 301 15.19 10.19 2.83
N THR A 302 15.87 9.68 1.80
CA THR A 302 17.18 9.03 1.93
C THR A 302 18.36 9.93 1.61
N GLN A 303 18.12 11.14 1.10
CA GLN A 303 19.15 12.05 0.60
C GLN A 303 20.31 12.29 1.58
N LYS A 304 20.00 12.37 2.89
CA LYS A 304 21.01 12.69 3.92
C LYS A 304 21.75 11.45 4.44
N HIS A 305 21.10 10.33 4.61
CA HIS A 305 21.68 9.16 5.28
C HIS A 305 21.97 7.99 4.34
N GLN A 306 21.34 7.93 3.17
CA GLN A 306 21.49 6.89 2.15
C GLN A 306 21.26 5.42 2.60
N PHE A 307 20.70 5.20 3.80
CA PHE A 307 20.38 3.86 4.29
C PHE A 307 19.07 3.37 3.67
N VAL A 308 19.20 2.76 2.50
CA VAL A 308 18.07 2.23 1.73
C VAL A 308 18.43 0.87 1.14
N CYS A 309 17.49 -0.06 1.25
CA CYS A 309 17.56 -1.36 0.59
C CYS A 309 16.33 -1.52 -0.32
N VAL A 310 16.56 -1.61 -1.60
CA VAL A 310 15.49 -1.90 -2.56
C VAL A 310 15.63 -3.32 -3.08
N VAL A 311 14.52 -4.04 -3.15
CA VAL A 311 14.45 -5.40 -3.66
C VAL A 311 13.48 -5.46 -4.82
N GLY A 312 13.85 -6.12 -5.89
CA GLY A 312 12.99 -6.23 -7.06
C GLY A 312 13.47 -7.25 -8.09
N ASP A 313 12.69 -7.38 -9.13
CA ASP A 313 12.99 -8.19 -10.29
C ASP A 313 12.59 -7.43 -11.55
N ASP A 314 13.55 -6.90 -12.25
CA ASP A 314 13.35 -6.17 -13.51
C ASP A 314 12.59 -7.00 -14.55
N ALA A 315 12.78 -8.33 -14.55
CA ALA A 315 12.05 -9.26 -15.40
C ALA A 315 10.55 -9.36 -15.08
N GLN A 316 10.11 -8.93 -13.89
CA GLN A 316 8.72 -8.91 -13.45
C GLN A 316 8.06 -7.53 -13.53
N SER A 317 8.67 -6.54 -14.18
CA SER A 317 8.09 -5.21 -14.38
C SER A 317 6.95 -5.26 -15.39
N ILE A 318 5.72 -5.47 -14.92
CA ILE A 318 4.51 -5.62 -15.75
C ILE A 318 3.43 -4.59 -15.47
N TYR A 319 3.73 -3.55 -14.67
CA TYR A 319 2.78 -2.50 -14.27
C TYR A 319 3.02 -1.14 -14.95
N SER A 320 3.72 -1.09 -16.09
CA SER A 320 3.94 0.15 -16.85
C SER A 320 2.63 0.86 -17.23
N PHE A 321 1.57 0.09 -17.53
CA PHE A 321 0.22 0.63 -17.78
C PHE A 321 -0.44 1.31 -16.56
N ARG A 322 0.15 1.16 -15.36
CA ARG A 322 -0.21 1.85 -14.11
C ARG A 322 0.82 2.91 -13.71
N GLY A 323 1.70 3.29 -14.62
CA GLY A 323 2.72 4.31 -14.38
C GLY A 323 4.01 3.80 -13.75
N ALA A 324 4.19 2.47 -13.59
CA ALA A 324 5.48 1.93 -13.16
C ALA A 324 6.59 2.28 -14.16
N ASN A 325 7.75 2.66 -13.63
CA ASN A 325 8.92 3.01 -14.43
C ASN A 325 10.09 2.08 -14.09
N ILE A 326 10.42 1.19 -15.02
CA ILE A 326 11.52 0.24 -14.88
C ILE A 326 12.88 0.92 -14.70
N ASP A 327 13.04 2.15 -15.22
CA ASP A 327 14.27 2.92 -15.07
C ASP A 327 14.64 3.18 -13.60
N ASN A 328 13.66 3.20 -12.71
CA ASN A 328 13.91 3.36 -11.28
C ASN A 328 14.82 2.27 -10.73
N ILE A 329 14.64 1.02 -11.15
CA ILE A 329 15.48 -0.10 -10.71
C ILE A 329 16.74 -0.23 -11.56
N LEU A 330 16.65 -0.04 -12.88
CA LEU A 330 17.80 -0.14 -13.78
C LEU A 330 18.86 0.92 -13.51
N ASN A 331 18.44 2.13 -13.14
CA ASN A 331 19.33 3.25 -12.86
C ASN A 331 19.61 3.47 -11.37
N PHE A 332 19.22 2.56 -10.49
CA PHE A 332 19.40 2.71 -9.05
C PHE A 332 20.85 2.97 -8.64
N THR A 333 21.80 2.21 -9.20
CA THR A 333 23.25 2.38 -8.93
C THR A 333 23.84 3.67 -9.51
N ARG A 334 23.17 4.29 -10.48
CA ARG A 334 23.53 5.63 -10.97
C ARG A 334 23.03 6.72 -10.05
N THR A 335 21.86 6.52 -9.48
CA THR A 335 21.23 7.44 -8.53
C THR A 335 21.94 7.42 -7.18
N TYR A 336 22.28 6.24 -6.67
CA TYR A 336 23.06 6.03 -5.47
C TYR A 336 24.44 5.50 -5.85
N LYS A 337 25.45 6.40 -5.91
CA LYS A 337 26.79 6.09 -6.45
C LYS A 337 27.50 4.96 -5.71
N ASP A 338 27.28 4.83 -4.39
CA ASP A 338 27.89 3.82 -3.55
C ASP A 338 26.99 2.59 -3.32
N ALA A 339 25.97 2.42 -4.17
CA ALA A 339 25.05 1.32 -4.04
C ALA A 339 25.70 -0.03 -4.32
N ARG A 340 25.57 -0.97 -3.39
CA ARG A 340 26.00 -2.36 -3.57
C ARG A 340 24.88 -3.18 -4.22
N LEU A 341 25.24 -3.92 -5.28
CA LEU A 341 24.35 -4.80 -6.00
C LEU A 341 24.49 -6.24 -5.48
N PHE A 342 23.37 -6.86 -5.11
CA PHE A 342 23.28 -8.27 -4.76
C PHE A 342 22.38 -8.99 -5.77
N LYS A 343 22.74 -10.21 -6.18
CA LYS A 343 21.94 -11.04 -7.09
C LYS A 343 21.49 -12.30 -6.39
N LEU A 344 20.17 -12.54 -6.38
CA LEU A 344 19.58 -13.77 -5.86
C LEU A 344 19.14 -14.64 -7.03
N GLU A 345 19.94 -15.61 -7.40
CA GLU A 345 19.76 -16.41 -8.62
C GLU A 345 19.16 -17.80 -8.37
N GLN A 346 19.28 -18.34 -7.15
CA GLN A 346 18.72 -19.64 -6.80
C GLN A 346 17.20 -19.58 -6.62
N ASN A 347 16.46 -20.32 -7.44
CA ASN A 347 15.01 -20.47 -7.35
C ASN A 347 14.63 -21.64 -6.44
N TYR A 348 13.87 -21.36 -5.37
CA TYR A 348 13.38 -22.35 -4.41
C TYR A 348 11.93 -22.78 -4.66
N ARG A 349 11.25 -22.16 -5.63
CA ARG A 349 9.83 -22.37 -5.90
C ARG A 349 9.59 -23.49 -6.92
N SER A 350 10.26 -23.42 -8.05
CA SER A 350 9.92 -24.14 -9.27
C SER A 350 10.93 -25.23 -9.62
N THR A 351 10.50 -26.22 -10.39
CA THR A 351 11.36 -27.23 -11.00
C THR A 351 12.23 -26.63 -12.10
N GLN A 352 13.31 -27.36 -12.50
CA GLN A 352 14.24 -26.90 -13.52
C GLN A 352 13.57 -26.61 -14.87
N THR A 353 12.61 -27.45 -15.28
CA THR A 353 11.86 -27.24 -16.54
C THR A 353 11.17 -25.88 -16.58
N ILE A 354 10.52 -25.48 -15.49
CA ILE A 354 9.83 -24.18 -15.41
C ILE A 354 10.84 -23.04 -15.42
N VAL A 355 11.92 -23.14 -14.65
CA VAL A 355 12.98 -22.12 -14.58
C VAL A 355 13.65 -21.92 -15.93
N ASN A 356 14.01 -23.01 -16.62
CA ASN A 356 14.65 -22.96 -17.93
C ASN A 356 13.73 -22.32 -19.00
N ALA A 357 12.44 -22.63 -18.96
CA ALA A 357 11.46 -22.00 -19.85
C ALA A 357 11.31 -20.50 -19.57
N ALA A 358 11.29 -20.10 -18.31
CA ALA A 358 11.25 -18.69 -17.91
C ALA A 358 12.52 -17.94 -18.34
N ASN A 359 13.70 -18.52 -18.15
CA ASN A 359 14.97 -17.95 -18.59
C ASN A 359 15.00 -17.78 -20.13
N SER A 360 14.55 -18.77 -20.88
CA SER A 360 14.47 -18.70 -22.34
C SER A 360 13.53 -17.60 -22.83
N LEU A 361 12.43 -17.36 -22.10
CA LEU A 361 11.49 -16.29 -22.42
C LEU A 361 12.12 -14.92 -22.14
N ILE A 362 12.68 -14.73 -20.93
CA ILE A 362 13.18 -13.43 -20.49
C ILE A 362 14.49 -13.04 -21.18
N ALA A 363 15.28 -13.98 -21.69
CA ALA A 363 16.47 -13.71 -22.46
C ALA A 363 16.22 -12.85 -23.73
N LYS A 364 14.95 -12.76 -24.18
CA LYS A 364 14.54 -11.92 -25.31
C LYS A 364 14.42 -10.44 -24.94
N ASN A 365 14.39 -10.10 -23.66
CA ASN A 365 14.39 -8.71 -23.21
C ASN A 365 15.80 -8.12 -23.36
N ARG A 366 15.86 -6.88 -23.90
CA ARG A 366 17.13 -6.18 -24.10
C ARG A 366 17.55 -5.39 -22.86
N ASP A 367 16.60 -4.72 -22.23
CA ASP A 367 16.82 -3.85 -21.07
C ASP A 367 16.57 -4.65 -19.79
N GLN A 368 17.64 -5.24 -19.26
CA GLN A 368 17.59 -6.03 -18.04
C GLN A 368 18.93 -6.07 -17.31
N ILE A 369 18.91 -6.29 -16.01
CA ILE A 369 20.09 -6.60 -15.20
C ILE A 369 20.35 -8.09 -15.36
N GLN A 370 21.48 -8.43 -15.98
CA GLN A 370 21.81 -9.84 -16.27
C GLN A 370 21.89 -10.67 -14.98
N LYS A 371 21.16 -11.77 -14.97
CA LYS A 371 21.14 -12.79 -13.92
C LYS A 371 20.83 -14.14 -14.53
N GLU A 372 21.35 -15.20 -13.95
CA GLU A 372 21.10 -16.56 -14.36
C GLU A 372 20.32 -17.30 -13.24
N VAL A 373 19.02 -17.38 -13.41
CA VAL A 373 18.17 -18.06 -12.42
C VAL A 373 18.29 -19.58 -12.61
N PHE A 374 18.62 -20.30 -11.54
CA PHE A 374 18.74 -21.75 -11.56
C PHE A 374 17.93 -22.40 -10.43
N SER A 375 17.61 -23.67 -10.57
CA SER A 375 16.92 -24.47 -9.54
C SER A 375 17.69 -25.74 -9.27
N GLU A 376 17.87 -26.07 -7.99
CA GLU A 376 18.44 -27.34 -7.53
C GLU A 376 17.38 -28.44 -7.34
N LYS A 377 16.11 -28.11 -7.59
CA LYS A 377 15.02 -29.09 -7.57
C LYS A 377 15.13 -30.04 -8.76
N ASP A 378 14.31 -31.09 -8.70
CA ASP A 378 14.18 -32.06 -9.79
C ASP A 378 13.84 -31.37 -11.12
N LYS A 379 14.13 -32.06 -12.21
CA LYS A 379 13.78 -31.59 -13.56
C LYS A 379 12.29 -31.25 -13.67
N GLY A 380 11.43 -32.04 -13.05
CA GLY A 380 9.97 -31.88 -13.08
C GLY A 380 9.34 -32.33 -14.39
N GLU A 381 8.03 -32.25 -14.46
CA GLU A 381 7.24 -32.59 -15.62
C GLU A 381 7.44 -31.59 -16.78
N PRO A 382 7.29 -32.03 -18.03
CA PRO A 382 7.25 -31.13 -19.17
C PRO A 382 6.08 -30.14 -19.11
N ILE A 383 6.26 -28.93 -19.68
CA ILE A 383 5.18 -27.97 -19.84
C ILE A 383 4.24 -28.43 -20.95
N GLY A 384 2.97 -28.68 -20.59
CA GLY A 384 1.92 -29.04 -21.56
C GLY A 384 1.35 -27.78 -22.25
N VAL A 385 1.25 -27.81 -23.58
CA VAL A 385 0.61 -26.76 -24.36
C VAL A 385 -0.60 -27.35 -25.06
N PHE A 386 -1.76 -26.73 -24.87
CA PHE A 386 -3.04 -27.15 -25.43
C PHE A 386 -3.64 -26.02 -26.27
N ALA A 387 -4.03 -26.33 -27.49
CA ALA A 387 -4.80 -25.42 -28.34
C ALA A 387 -6.29 -25.76 -28.19
N ALA A 388 -7.12 -24.76 -27.95
CA ALA A 388 -8.57 -24.87 -27.89
C ALA A 388 -9.20 -24.10 -29.06
N TYR A 389 -10.29 -24.63 -29.62
CA TYR A 389 -11.05 -23.95 -30.70
C TYR A 389 -12.04 -22.91 -30.16
N SER A 390 -12.37 -22.99 -28.86
CA SER A 390 -13.29 -22.06 -28.21
C SER A 390 -12.91 -21.88 -26.74
N ASP A 391 -13.44 -20.81 -26.14
CA ASP A 391 -13.34 -20.54 -24.71
C ASP A 391 -14.01 -21.62 -23.86
N VAL A 392 -15.12 -22.21 -24.33
CA VAL A 392 -15.80 -23.33 -23.65
C VAL A 392 -14.89 -24.56 -23.62
N GLU A 393 -14.27 -24.91 -24.75
CA GLU A 393 -13.33 -26.03 -24.82
C GLU A 393 -12.09 -25.78 -23.94
N GLU A 394 -11.56 -24.54 -23.90
CA GLU A 394 -10.48 -24.16 -22.99
C GLU A 394 -10.86 -24.46 -21.54
N GLY A 395 -12.06 -24.03 -21.11
CA GLY A 395 -12.59 -24.31 -19.77
C GLY A 395 -12.71 -25.82 -19.47
N GLU A 396 -13.13 -26.61 -20.44
CA GLU A 396 -13.24 -28.06 -20.28
C GLU A 396 -11.88 -28.77 -20.23
N ILE A 397 -10.93 -28.39 -21.07
CA ILE A 397 -9.56 -28.91 -21.05
C ILE A 397 -8.92 -28.69 -19.67
N VAL A 398 -9.00 -27.45 -19.17
CA VAL A 398 -8.40 -27.07 -17.88
C VAL A 398 -9.04 -27.85 -16.73
N THR A 399 -10.37 -27.88 -16.66
CA THR A 399 -11.09 -28.56 -15.57
C THR A 399 -10.95 -30.09 -15.63
N ASN A 400 -10.88 -30.67 -16.83
CA ASN A 400 -10.55 -32.08 -17.01
C ASN A 400 -9.15 -32.41 -16.48
N LYS A 401 -8.16 -31.56 -16.79
CA LYS A 401 -6.79 -31.75 -16.32
C LYS A 401 -6.68 -31.64 -14.79
N ILE A 402 -7.38 -30.70 -14.17
CA ILE A 402 -7.46 -30.57 -12.72
C ILE A 402 -8.07 -31.84 -12.10
N ALA A 403 -9.24 -32.28 -12.60
CA ALA A 403 -9.90 -33.49 -12.11
C ALA A 403 -9.01 -34.74 -12.26
N GLN A 404 -8.32 -34.86 -13.38
CA GLN A 404 -7.40 -35.99 -13.63
C GLN A 404 -6.23 -36.01 -12.65
N LEU A 405 -5.60 -34.82 -12.40
CA LEU A 405 -4.46 -34.72 -11.48
C LEU A 405 -4.90 -34.90 -10.02
N HIS A 406 -6.07 -34.41 -9.66
CA HIS A 406 -6.65 -34.66 -8.34
C HIS A 406 -6.87 -36.15 -8.10
N ALA A 407 -7.50 -36.85 -9.05
CA ALA A 407 -7.81 -38.26 -8.91
C ALA A 407 -6.58 -39.19 -8.98
N LYS A 408 -5.62 -38.91 -9.88
CA LYS A 408 -4.46 -39.79 -10.12
C LYS A 408 -3.27 -39.49 -9.21
N SER A 409 -3.01 -38.20 -8.92
CA SER A 409 -1.80 -37.75 -8.21
C SER A 409 -2.08 -37.31 -6.79
N GLY A 410 -3.35 -37.31 -6.34
CA GLY A 410 -3.73 -36.96 -4.98
C GLY A 410 -3.59 -35.47 -4.64
N TYR A 411 -3.38 -34.58 -5.62
CA TYR A 411 -3.31 -33.14 -5.39
C TYR A 411 -4.64 -32.62 -4.84
N ALA A 412 -4.59 -31.79 -3.83
CA ALA A 412 -5.77 -31.10 -3.32
C ALA A 412 -6.19 -29.94 -4.24
N TYR A 413 -7.48 -29.57 -4.26
CA TYR A 413 -7.94 -28.49 -5.14
C TYR A 413 -7.26 -27.15 -4.89
N HIS A 414 -6.79 -26.88 -3.68
CA HIS A 414 -6.05 -25.65 -3.35
C HIS A 414 -4.62 -25.62 -3.90
N ASP A 415 -4.09 -26.73 -4.45
CA ASP A 415 -2.78 -26.79 -5.10
C ASP A 415 -2.83 -26.28 -6.55
N PHE A 416 -4.03 -26.04 -7.09
CA PHE A 416 -4.22 -25.55 -8.45
C PHE A 416 -4.50 -24.06 -8.50
N ALA A 417 -3.97 -23.38 -9.52
CA ALA A 417 -4.32 -21.99 -9.83
C ALA A 417 -4.55 -21.83 -11.34
N ILE A 418 -5.62 -21.13 -11.71
CA ILE A 418 -5.92 -20.75 -13.09
C ILE A 418 -5.61 -19.25 -13.21
N LEU A 419 -4.67 -18.91 -14.11
CA LEU A 419 -4.28 -17.54 -14.39
C LEU A 419 -4.81 -17.12 -15.76
N TYR A 420 -5.39 -15.94 -15.85
CA TYR A 420 -5.94 -15.39 -17.08
C TYR A 420 -5.61 -13.90 -17.23
N ARG A 421 -5.68 -13.38 -18.45
CA ARG A 421 -5.28 -11.99 -18.76
C ARG A 421 -6.32 -10.97 -18.32
N THR A 422 -7.61 -11.29 -18.46
CA THR A 422 -8.73 -10.37 -18.16
C THR A 422 -9.78 -11.06 -17.29
N ASN A 423 -10.46 -10.29 -16.43
CA ASN A 423 -11.52 -10.82 -15.58
C ASN A 423 -12.71 -11.41 -16.36
N ALA A 424 -12.91 -11.00 -17.62
CA ALA A 424 -13.97 -11.55 -18.46
C ALA A 424 -13.79 -13.05 -18.73
N GLN A 425 -12.53 -13.52 -18.77
CA GLN A 425 -12.20 -14.93 -19.02
C GLN A 425 -12.58 -15.84 -17.83
N SER A 426 -12.73 -15.30 -16.60
CA SER A 426 -13.06 -16.11 -15.43
C SER A 426 -14.37 -16.86 -15.56
N ARG A 427 -15.35 -16.27 -16.27
CA ARG A 427 -16.73 -16.79 -16.38
C ARG A 427 -16.76 -18.23 -16.94
N ILE A 428 -15.98 -18.51 -17.97
CA ILE A 428 -15.94 -19.82 -18.62
C ILE A 428 -15.38 -20.86 -17.66
N PHE A 429 -14.29 -20.53 -16.94
CA PHE A 429 -13.71 -21.42 -15.93
C PHE A 429 -14.68 -21.66 -14.78
N GLU A 430 -15.40 -20.64 -14.33
CA GLU A 430 -16.42 -20.77 -13.28
C GLU A 430 -17.54 -21.74 -13.68
N GLU A 431 -18.03 -21.62 -14.93
CA GLU A 431 -19.06 -22.50 -15.46
C GLU A 431 -18.55 -23.97 -15.55
N ALA A 432 -17.34 -24.16 -16.06
CA ALA A 432 -16.73 -25.48 -16.20
C ALA A 432 -16.43 -26.13 -14.83
N LEU A 433 -15.93 -25.37 -13.85
CA LEU A 433 -15.69 -25.84 -12.48
C LEU A 433 -16.99 -26.23 -11.78
N ARG A 434 -18.06 -25.41 -11.91
CA ARG A 434 -19.39 -25.70 -11.33
C ARG A 434 -20.01 -26.96 -11.91
N LYS A 435 -19.93 -27.16 -13.23
CA LYS A 435 -20.43 -28.38 -13.89
C LYS A 435 -19.80 -29.64 -13.29
N ARG A 436 -18.57 -29.55 -12.77
CA ARG A 436 -17.81 -30.67 -12.18
C ARG A 436 -17.83 -30.69 -10.66
N SER A 437 -18.57 -29.78 -10.02
CA SER A 437 -18.60 -29.61 -8.56
C SER A 437 -17.20 -29.41 -7.95
N ILE A 438 -16.27 -28.78 -8.70
CA ILE A 438 -14.92 -28.43 -8.21
C ILE A 438 -15.01 -27.11 -7.46
N PRO A 439 -14.64 -27.08 -6.15
CA PRO A 439 -14.63 -25.85 -5.39
C PRO A 439 -13.58 -24.87 -5.92
N TYR A 440 -13.92 -23.59 -6.01
CA TYR A 440 -13.02 -22.56 -6.49
C TYR A 440 -13.18 -21.24 -5.73
N ARG A 441 -12.17 -20.40 -5.81
CA ARG A 441 -12.18 -19.03 -5.30
C ARG A 441 -11.66 -18.07 -6.34
N ILE A 442 -12.40 -16.98 -6.59
CA ILE A 442 -11.97 -15.92 -7.52
C ILE A 442 -11.26 -14.83 -6.73
N TYR A 443 -10.12 -14.40 -7.27
CA TYR A 443 -9.39 -13.24 -6.79
C TYR A 443 -9.54 -12.09 -7.78
N GLY A 444 -9.87 -10.89 -7.31
CA GLY A 444 -10.05 -9.71 -8.16
C GLY A 444 -11.50 -9.41 -8.58
N GLY A 445 -12.50 -10.08 -7.98
CA GLY A 445 -13.91 -9.73 -8.15
C GLY A 445 -14.27 -8.38 -7.48
N LEU A 446 -15.53 -7.91 -7.68
CA LEU A 446 -16.05 -6.70 -7.04
C LEU A 446 -15.93 -6.79 -5.52
N SER A 447 -15.22 -5.83 -4.92
CA SER A 447 -15.10 -5.73 -3.47
C SER A 447 -16.47 -5.45 -2.84
N PHE A 448 -16.70 -5.94 -1.61
CA PHE A 448 -17.87 -5.59 -0.80
C PHE A 448 -18.09 -4.08 -0.72
N TYR A 449 -17.03 -3.30 -0.55
CA TYR A 449 -17.08 -1.83 -0.49
C TYR A 449 -17.42 -1.14 -1.83
N GLN A 450 -17.45 -1.87 -2.96
CA GLN A 450 -17.88 -1.35 -4.25
C GLN A 450 -19.36 -1.53 -4.53
N ARG A 451 -20.07 -2.26 -3.67
CA ARG A 451 -21.52 -2.41 -3.77
C ARG A 451 -22.21 -1.08 -3.55
N LYS A 452 -23.30 -0.84 -4.30
CA LYS A 452 -24.01 0.44 -4.29
C LYS A 452 -24.50 0.81 -2.88
N GLU A 453 -25.19 -0.11 -2.22
CA GLU A 453 -25.74 0.05 -0.88
C GLU A 453 -24.66 0.36 0.17
N VAL A 454 -23.51 -0.30 0.08
CA VAL A 454 -22.37 -0.05 0.97
C VAL A 454 -21.80 1.33 0.74
N LYS A 455 -21.61 1.73 -0.53
CA LYS A 455 -21.14 3.09 -0.88
C LYS A 455 -22.13 4.18 -0.43
N ASP A 456 -23.43 3.91 -0.47
CA ASP A 456 -24.45 4.87 -0.02
C ASP A 456 -24.33 5.11 1.50
N VAL A 457 -24.16 4.06 2.30
CA VAL A 457 -23.94 4.17 3.75
C VAL A 457 -22.59 4.86 4.05
N VAL A 458 -21.52 4.41 3.39
CA VAL A 458 -20.18 5.02 3.55
C VAL A 458 -20.18 6.51 3.22
N ALA A 459 -21.00 6.96 2.26
CA ALA A 459 -21.10 8.38 1.92
C ALA A 459 -21.67 9.22 3.07
N TYR A 460 -22.60 8.70 3.87
CA TYR A 460 -23.05 9.37 5.10
C TYR A 460 -21.94 9.49 6.13
N PHE A 461 -21.18 8.43 6.38
CA PHE A 461 -20.02 8.49 7.27
C PHE A 461 -18.94 9.49 6.78
N ARG A 462 -18.73 9.54 5.46
CA ARG A 462 -17.81 10.52 4.86
C ARG A 462 -18.27 11.95 5.15
N LEU A 463 -19.55 12.26 4.98
CA LEU A 463 -20.11 13.58 5.29
C LEU A 463 -20.09 13.91 6.79
N ALA A 464 -20.26 12.92 7.66
CA ALA A 464 -20.15 13.10 9.10
C ALA A 464 -18.72 13.53 9.52
N VAL A 465 -17.71 13.08 8.79
CA VAL A 465 -16.30 13.42 9.06
C VAL A 465 -15.83 14.64 8.25
N ASN A 466 -16.24 14.72 6.97
CA ASN A 466 -15.92 15.82 6.06
C ASN A 466 -17.20 16.27 5.31
N PRO A 467 -17.96 17.24 5.80
CA PRO A 467 -19.16 17.73 5.13
C PRO A 467 -18.89 18.43 3.79
N HIS A 468 -17.63 18.79 3.50
CA HIS A 468 -17.22 19.40 2.24
C HIS A 468 -17.05 18.40 1.10
N ASP A 469 -17.12 17.09 1.36
CA ASP A 469 -16.99 16.03 0.37
C ASP A 469 -18.10 16.09 -0.68
N GLU A 470 -17.75 16.60 -1.87
CA GLU A 470 -18.69 16.83 -2.96
C GLU A 470 -19.33 15.54 -3.50
N GLU A 471 -18.56 14.48 -3.67
CA GLU A 471 -19.05 13.23 -4.25
C GLU A 471 -19.96 12.46 -3.27
N ALA A 472 -19.63 12.47 -1.98
CA ALA A 472 -20.52 11.94 -0.94
C ALA A 472 -21.80 12.77 -0.84
N PHE A 473 -21.71 14.10 -0.90
CA PHE A 473 -22.86 15.00 -0.89
C PHE A 473 -23.83 14.71 -2.04
N LYS A 474 -23.35 14.69 -3.28
CA LYS A 474 -24.14 14.41 -4.48
C LYS A 474 -24.81 13.04 -4.39
N ARG A 475 -24.13 12.07 -3.80
CA ARG A 475 -24.60 10.71 -3.68
C ARG A 475 -25.79 10.58 -2.77
N VAL A 476 -25.84 11.27 -1.63
CA VAL A 476 -26.84 11.05 -0.59
C VAL A 476 -27.84 12.17 -0.39
N ILE A 477 -27.67 13.34 -1.01
CA ILE A 477 -28.59 14.46 -0.83
C ILE A 477 -30.07 14.10 -1.10
N ASN A 478 -30.31 13.19 -2.06
CA ASN A 478 -31.64 12.69 -2.37
C ASN A 478 -31.77 11.16 -2.18
N TYR A 479 -30.98 10.57 -1.31
CA TYR A 479 -31.05 9.16 -0.97
C TYR A 479 -30.93 8.95 0.55
N PRO A 480 -31.99 8.53 1.23
CA PRO A 480 -33.34 8.23 0.73
C PRO A 480 -34.02 9.44 0.07
N ALA A 481 -35.07 9.18 -0.72
CA ALA A 481 -35.71 10.21 -1.52
C ALA A 481 -36.27 11.36 -0.65
N ARG A 482 -35.72 12.58 -0.85
CA ARG A 482 -36.10 13.82 -0.15
C ARG A 482 -36.85 14.79 -1.07
N GLY A 483 -37.05 14.42 -2.34
CA GLY A 483 -37.65 15.28 -3.35
C GLY A 483 -36.74 16.46 -3.74
N ILE A 484 -35.41 16.29 -3.65
CA ILE A 484 -34.39 17.23 -4.13
C ILE A 484 -33.93 16.73 -5.50
N GLY A 485 -34.37 17.44 -6.55
CA GLY A 485 -34.11 17.03 -7.95
C GLY A 485 -32.76 17.50 -8.48
N ASN A 486 -32.39 16.96 -9.64
CA ASN A 486 -31.14 17.32 -10.32
C ASN A 486 -31.03 18.80 -10.69
N THR A 487 -32.16 19.50 -10.94
CA THR A 487 -32.17 20.94 -11.20
C THR A 487 -31.71 21.74 -10.00
N THR A 488 -32.17 21.36 -8.79
CA THR A 488 -31.73 22.00 -7.55
C THR A 488 -30.25 21.74 -7.29
N LEU A 489 -29.83 20.48 -7.44
CA LEU A 489 -28.42 20.11 -7.31
C LEU A 489 -27.55 20.85 -8.34
N GLY A 490 -28.00 21.00 -9.58
CA GLY A 490 -27.32 21.78 -10.61
C GLY A 490 -27.09 23.23 -10.22
N LYS A 491 -28.13 23.92 -9.68
CA LYS A 491 -27.99 25.31 -9.17
C LYS A 491 -26.95 25.41 -8.06
N LEU A 492 -26.95 24.45 -7.10
CA LEU A 492 -25.96 24.44 -6.03
C LEU A 492 -24.54 24.22 -6.57
N THR A 493 -24.38 23.30 -7.52
CA THR A 493 -23.08 22.97 -8.13
C THR A 493 -22.53 24.14 -8.93
N GLU A 494 -23.39 24.81 -9.73
CA GLU A 494 -23.01 26.01 -10.49
C GLU A 494 -22.57 27.16 -9.58
N ALA A 495 -23.30 27.41 -8.51
CA ALA A 495 -22.94 28.44 -7.53
C ALA A 495 -21.63 28.10 -6.81
N ALA A 496 -21.43 26.83 -6.42
CA ALA A 496 -20.18 26.37 -5.82
C ALA A 496 -18.97 26.55 -6.75
N GLY A 497 -19.13 26.22 -8.04
CA GLY A 497 -18.09 26.42 -9.04
C GLY A 497 -17.79 27.89 -9.32
N ARG A 498 -18.82 28.73 -9.42
CA ARG A 498 -18.67 30.18 -9.67
C ARG A 498 -18.00 30.91 -8.52
N CYS A 499 -18.32 30.54 -7.27
CA CYS A 499 -17.81 31.19 -6.08
C CYS A 499 -16.58 30.49 -5.47
N GLU A 500 -16.09 29.44 -6.10
CA GLU A 500 -14.94 28.63 -5.67
C GLU A 500 -15.05 28.11 -4.22
N VAL A 501 -16.25 27.68 -3.83
CA VAL A 501 -16.55 27.11 -2.50
C VAL A 501 -17.12 25.70 -2.59
N SER A 502 -17.13 24.96 -1.48
CA SER A 502 -17.74 23.64 -1.41
C SER A 502 -19.27 23.68 -1.53
N LEU A 503 -19.88 22.60 -2.01
CA LEU A 503 -21.35 22.45 -2.04
C LEU A 503 -21.99 22.60 -0.66
N TRP A 504 -21.29 22.18 0.39
CA TRP A 504 -21.74 22.33 1.77
C TRP A 504 -21.91 23.79 2.17
N LYS A 505 -20.94 24.66 1.82
CA LYS A 505 -21.04 26.10 2.09
C LYS A 505 -22.23 26.72 1.39
N VAL A 506 -22.43 26.37 0.12
CA VAL A 506 -23.61 26.83 -0.65
C VAL A 506 -24.92 26.33 -0.04
N LEU A 507 -24.96 25.08 0.44
CA LEU A 507 -26.15 24.51 1.12
C LEU A 507 -26.47 25.27 2.41
N CYS A 508 -25.46 25.64 3.19
CA CYS A 508 -25.64 26.37 4.45
C CYS A 508 -26.21 27.77 4.24
N GLU A 509 -25.76 28.47 3.19
CA GLU A 509 -26.10 29.86 2.91
C GLU A 509 -26.46 30.10 1.43
N PRO A 510 -27.53 29.50 0.89
CA PRO A 510 -27.80 29.54 -0.56
C PRO A 510 -27.96 30.96 -1.11
N LEU A 511 -28.59 31.84 -0.35
CA LEU A 511 -28.84 33.24 -0.76
C LEU A 511 -27.54 34.04 -0.88
N SER A 512 -26.57 33.83 0.01
CA SER A 512 -25.26 34.48 -0.01
C SER A 512 -24.48 34.15 -1.27
N TYR A 513 -24.74 32.98 -1.87
CA TYR A 513 -24.12 32.53 -3.12
C TYR A 513 -25.02 32.71 -4.36
N GLY A 514 -26.13 33.48 -4.22
CA GLY A 514 -27.03 33.82 -5.33
C GLY A 514 -27.90 32.63 -5.81
N VAL A 515 -28.20 31.69 -4.95
CA VAL A 515 -29.07 30.53 -5.27
C VAL A 515 -30.49 30.82 -4.78
N GLU A 516 -31.37 31.18 -5.70
CA GLU A 516 -32.79 31.37 -5.43
C GLU A 516 -33.53 30.06 -5.48
N LEU A 517 -34.26 29.75 -4.40
CA LEU A 517 -35.02 28.51 -4.20
C LEU A 517 -36.44 28.83 -3.73
N ASN A 518 -37.41 28.04 -4.16
CA ASN A 518 -38.74 28.11 -3.57
C ASN A 518 -38.71 27.60 -2.12
N LYS A 519 -39.71 28.05 -1.31
CA LYS A 519 -39.82 27.72 0.12
C LYS A 519 -39.79 26.23 0.41
N GLY A 520 -40.49 25.41 -0.40
CA GLY A 520 -40.52 23.96 -0.21
C GLY A 520 -39.17 23.27 -0.46
N THR A 521 -38.43 23.69 -1.50
CA THR A 521 -37.08 23.19 -1.76
C THR A 521 -36.12 23.63 -0.68
N TYR A 522 -36.22 24.86 -0.22
CA TYR A 522 -35.36 25.38 0.86
C TYR A 522 -35.54 24.58 2.15
N THR A 523 -36.80 24.29 2.56
CA THR A 523 -37.06 23.47 3.74
C THR A 523 -36.47 22.05 3.63
N LYS A 524 -36.53 21.45 2.45
CA LYS A 524 -35.93 20.11 2.22
C LYS A 524 -34.41 20.15 2.35
N LEU A 525 -33.78 21.19 1.82
CA LEU A 525 -32.33 21.39 1.92
C LEU A 525 -31.90 21.66 3.36
N GLN A 526 -32.68 22.45 4.10
CA GLN A 526 -32.45 22.67 5.53
C GLN A 526 -32.51 21.35 6.31
N GLY A 527 -33.53 20.51 6.08
CA GLY A 527 -33.62 19.21 6.73
C GLY A 527 -32.43 18.29 6.44
N PHE A 528 -31.90 18.35 5.22
CA PHE A 528 -30.67 17.60 4.90
C PHE A 528 -29.45 18.19 5.59
N ARG A 529 -29.29 19.54 5.60
CA ARG A 529 -28.22 20.23 6.30
C ARG A 529 -28.21 19.88 7.80
N ASP A 530 -29.37 19.96 8.43
CA ASP A 530 -29.51 19.71 9.87
C ASP A 530 -29.16 18.26 10.22
N LEU A 531 -29.61 17.28 9.42
CA LEU A 531 -29.23 15.88 9.56
C LEU A 531 -27.70 15.67 9.49
N ILE A 532 -27.04 16.25 8.49
CA ILE A 532 -25.58 16.10 8.37
C ILE A 532 -24.86 16.84 9.51
N SER A 533 -25.35 18.01 9.93
CA SER A 533 -24.78 18.75 11.06
C SER A 533 -24.88 17.96 12.37
N GLU A 534 -25.98 17.23 12.57
CA GLU A 534 -26.13 16.31 13.70
C GLU A 534 -25.08 15.18 13.63
N PHE A 535 -24.93 14.54 12.47
CA PHE A 535 -23.91 13.50 12.29
C PHE A 535 -22.48 14.02 12.50
N VAL A 536 -22.15 15.24 12.05
CA VAL A 536 -20.85 15.88 12.31
C VAL A 536 -20.61 16.05 13.82
N THR A 537 -21.66 16.39 14.56
CA THR A 537 -21.57 16.56 16.02
C THR A 537 -21.37 15.21 16.69
N LEU A 538 -22.18 14.22 16.35
CA LEU A 538 -22.10 12.86 16.90
C LEU A 538 -20.77 12.17 16.60
N ALA A 539 -20.22 12.35 15.39
CA ALA A 539 -18.96 11.75 14.99
C ALA A 539 -17.72 12.24 15.79
N ARG A 540 -17.87 13.34 16.57
CA ARG A 540 -16.81 13.82 17.48
C ARG A 540 -16.81 13.07 18.81
N GLU A 541 -17.94 12.52 19.21
CA GLU A 541 -18.16 11.95 20.54
C GLU A 541 -18.37 10.43 20.50
N GLN A 542 -18.78 9.90 19.36
CA GLN A 542 -19.18 8.51 19.21
C GLN A 542 -18.33 7.77 18.18
N ASP A 543 -18.28 6.45 18.30
CA ASP A 543 -17.65 5.59 17.29
C ASP A 543 -18.61 5.31 16.11
N ALA A 544 -18.06 4.72 15.05
CA ALA A 544 -18.82 4.44 13.82
C ALA A 544 -19.93 3.39 13.99
N TYR A 545 -19.95 2.63 15.07
CA TYR A 545 -21.00 1.65 15.37
C TYR A 545 -22.22 2.34 16.01
N THR A 546 -21.96 3.33 16.84
CA THR A 546 -22.99 4.08 17.58
C THR A 546 -23.62 5.17 16.71
N LEU A 547 -22.84 5.78 15.81
CA LEU A 547 -23.27 6.76 14.82
C LEU A 547 -24.21 6.10 13.78
#